data_ad97e90d9a35ea4c774a9a26c7cea246
#
_entry.id   ad97e90d9a35ea4c774a9a26c7cea246
#
_cell.length_a   1.000
_cell.length_b   1.000
_cell.length_c   1.000
_cell.angle_alpha   90.00
_cell.angle_beta   90.00
_cell.angle_gamma   90.00
#
_symmetry.space_group_name_H-M   'P 1'
#
loop_
_entity.id
_entity.type
_entity.pdbx_description
1 polymer ?
#
loop_
_entity_poly.entity_id
_entity_poly.type
_entity_poly.pdbx_seq_one_letter_code
_entity_poly.pdbx_strand_id
1 'polypeptide(L)'
;MAFVIGRRFSFAAAHHLAGLPAGHKCSRTHGHTYEVEVQLASPALDAAGFVADYQTLEPLRHYLDCDLDHRDLNEVLPFQPSCENIARHLFGWCQGNLPSGALVTAVRVSESPQSWAEYHAGPNTGASRPAVTP
;
A
#
# COMPACT_ATOMS: atom_id res chain seq x y z
N MET A 1 -15.10 -4.78 12.21
CA MET A 1 -14.14 -4.18 13.13
C MET A 1 -14.72 -2.87 13.64
N ALA A 2 -14.56 -2.58 14.93
CA ALA A 2 -15.17 -1.41 15.52
C ALA A 2 -14.40 -0.11 15.24
N PHE A 3 -13.08 -0.19 15.20
CA PHE A 3 -12.25 1.01 15.05
C PHE A 3 -11.26 0.85 13.89
N VAL A 4 -11.07 1.93 13.16
CA VAL A 4 -10.12 2.00 12.05
C VAL A 4 -9.29 3.26 12.24
N ILE A 5 -7.99 3.12 12.05
CA ILE A 5 -7.08 4.27 11.93
C ILE A 5 -6.39 4.21 10.59
N GLY A 6 -5.90 5.36 10.13
CA GLY A 6 -5.14 5.44 8.90
C GLY A 6 -3.96 6.38 9.04
N ARG A 7 -2.91 6.10 8.28
CA ARG A 7 -1.76 6.99 8.17
C ARG A 7 -1.38 7.11 6.70
N ARG A 8 -1.02 8.33 6.30
CA ARG A 8 -0.62 8.64 4.93
C ARG A 8 0.87 8.85 4.84
N PHE A 9 1.41 8.41 3.70
CA PHE A 9 2.81 8.58 3.35
C PHE A 9 2.88 9.05 1.90
N SER A 10 3.99 9.64 1.51
CA SER A 10 4.23 9.97 0.12
C SER A 10 5.63 9.57 -0.29
N PHE A 11 5.80 9.26 -1.56
CA PHE A 11 7.10 9.05 -2.18
C PHE A 11 7.01 9.44 -3.64
N ALA A 12 8.13 9.85 -4.21
CA ALA A 12 8.22 10.21 -5.62
C ALA A 12 8.95 9.10 -6.38
N ALA A 13 8.39 8.67 -7.50
CA ALA A 13 9.00 7.61 -8.28
C ALA A 13 8.57 7.70 -9.74
N ALA A 14 9.32 7.04 -10.60
CA ALA A 14 9.00 6.91 -12.01
C ALA A 14 8.49 5.51 -12.31
N HIS A 15 7.68 5.39 -13.35
CA HIS A 15 7.26 4.10 -13.87
C HIS A 15 6.84 4.21 -15.33
N HIS A 16 6.67 3.07 -15.96
CA HIS A 16 5.95 2.94 -17.22
C HIS A 16 5.07 1.69 -17.15
N LEU A 17 4.02 1.67 -17.96
CA LEU A 17 3.09 0.55 -18.01
C LEU A 17 3.19 -0.13 -19.38
N ALA A 18 3.34 -1.45 -19.36
CA ALA A 18 3.39 -2.28 -20.56
C ALA A 18 1.99 -2.79 -20.93
N GLY A 19 1.85 -3.32 -22.16
CA GLY A 19 0.61 -3.96 -22.59
C GLY A 19 -0.51 -3.00 -22.96
N LEU A 20 -0.21 -1.71 -23.09
CA LEU A 20 -1.17 -0.70 -23.48
C LEU A 20 -1.23 -0.54 -25.00
N PRO A 21 -2.32 0.05 -25.55
CA PRO A 21 -2.37 0.36 -26.98
C PRO A 21 -1.20 1.24 -27.43
N ALA A 22 -0.79 1.07 -28.68
CA ALA A 22 0.32 1.83 -29.24
C ALA A 22 0.04 3.34 -29.10
N GLY A 23 1.07 4.08 -28.67
CA GLY A 23 0.95 5.53 -28.49
C GLY A 23 0.33 5.97 -27.16
N HIS A 24 -0.06 5.04 -26.30
CA HIS A 24 -0.59 5.41 -24.98
C HIS A 24 0.52 6.07 -24.15
N LYS A 25 0.21 7.24 -23.56
CA LYS A 25 1.21 8.03 -22.83
C LYS A 25 1.82 7.29 -21.65
N CYS A 26 1.05 6.41 -20.99
CA CYS A 26 1.53 5.66 -19.82
C CYS A 26 2.53 4.57 -20.17
N SER A 27 2.72 4.24 -21.45
CA SER A 27 3.76 3.32 -21.88
C SER A 27 5.16 3.96 -21.86
N ARG A 28 5.24 5.28 -21.76
CA ARG A 28 6.50 6.00 -21.60
C ARG A 28 6.79 6.20 -20.12
N THR A 29 8.09 6.19 -19.80
CA THR A 29 8.51 6.46 -18.42
C THR A 29 8.11 7.86 -18.03
N HIS A 30 7.45 7.98 -16.89
CA HIS A 30 6.99 9.23 -16.34
C HIS A 30 6.98 9.14 -14.81
N GLY A 31 6.90 10.27 -14.14
CA GLY A 31 6.97 10.34 -12.69
C GLY A 31 5.70 10.82 -12.04
N HIS A 32 5.52 10.37 -10.81
CA HIS A 32 4.42 10.80 -9.93
C HIS A 32 4.94 11.03 -8.53
N THR A 33 4.23 11.87 -7.78
CA THR A 33 4.28 11.82 -6.32
C THR A 33 3.15 10.90 -5.89
N TYR A 34 3.52 9.70 -5.44
CA TYR A 34 2.57 8.72 -4.95
C TYR A 34 2.16 9.05 -3.53
N GLU A 35 0.89 8.88 -3.23
CA GLU A 35 0.39 8.93 -1.86
C GLU A 35 -0.10 7.54 -1.47
N VAL A 36 0.30 7.09 -0.29
CA VAL A 36 -0.06 5.78 0.26
C VAL A 36 -0.81 6.01 1.55
N GLU A 37 -1.99 5.41 1.68
CA GLU A 37 -2.74 5.39 2.93
C GLU A 37 -2.90 3.96 3.41
N VAL A 38 -2.46 3.70 4.63
CA VAL A 38 -2.59 2.37 5.25
C VAL A 38 -3.63 2.45 6.34
N GLN A 39 -4.58 1.51 6.33
CA GLN A 39 -5.61 1.39 7.35
C GLN A 39 -5.34 0.19 8.24
N LEU A 40 -5.43 0.42 9.54
CA LEU A 40 -5.36 -0.61 10.56
C LEU A 40 -6.69 -0.64 11.31
N ALA A 41 -7.13 -1.82 11.70
CA ALA A 41 -8.39 -1.98 12.42
C ALA A 41 -8.24 -2.89 13.64
N SER A 42 -9.11 -2.67 14.60
CA SER A 42 -9.21 -3.51 15.79
C SER A 42 -10.65 -3.48 16.31
N PRO A 43 -11.17 -4.59 16.86
CA PRO A 43 -12.48 -4.59 17.50
C PRO A 43 -12.50 -3.83 18.82
N ALA A 44 -11.35 -3.64 19.46
CA ALA A 44 -11.22 -3.01 20.76
C ALA A 44 -10.01 -2.10 20.80
N LEU A 45 -9.97 -1.21 21.76
CA LEU A 45 -8.86 -0.30 21.99
C LEU A 45 -7.95 -0.83 23.10
N ASP A 46 -6.68 -0.46 23.04
CA ASP A 46 -5.74 -0.76 24.12
C ASP A 46 -5.94 0.18 25.33
N ALA A 47 -5.10 0.06 26.34
CA ALA A 47 -5.21 0.84 27.58
C ALA A 47 -5.07 2.35 27.34
N ALA A 48 -4.37 2.75 26.28
CA ALA A 48 -4.22 4.16 25.91
C ALA A 48 -5.39 4.70 25.06
N GLY A 49 -6.30 3.83 24.66
CA GLY A 49 -7.40 4.20 23.78
C GLY A 49 -7.03 4.13 22.28
N PHE A 50 -6.02 3.34 21.91
CA PHE A 50 -5.53 3.23 20.54
C PHE A 50 -5.94 1.91 19.90
N VAL A 51 -6.19 1.95 18.59
CA VAL A 51 -6.11 0.74 17.74
C VAL A 51 -4.66 0.25 17.72
N ALA A 52 -3.75 1.17 17.49
CA ALA A 52 -2.31 0.99 17.54
C ALA A 52 -1.68 2.38 17.60
N ASP A 53 -0.44 2.46 18.07
CA ASP A 53 0.34 3.68 17.94
C ASP A 53 0.67 3.88 16.45
N TYR A 54 0.51 5.09 15.95
CA TYR A 54 0.89 5.40 14.56
C TYR A 54 2.36 5.12 14.26
N GLN A 55 3.21 5.12 15.28
CA GLN A 55 4.62 4.77 15.15
C GLN A 55 4.83 3.32 14.71
N THR A 56 3.86 2.44 14.90
CA THR A 56 3.96 1.07 14.41
C THR A 56 4.08 1.00 12.89
N LEU A 57 3.73 2.08 12.19
CA LEU A 57 3.85 2.18 10.74
C LEU A 57 5.19 2.76 10.28
N GLU A 58 6.10 3.13 11.19
CA GLU A 58 7.41 3.66 10.82
C GLU A 58 8.24 2.70 9.94
N PRO A 59 8.19 1.37 10.13
CA PRO A 59 8.88 0.47 9.20
C PRO A 59 8.46 0.66 7.75
N LEU A 60 7.18 0.97 7.49
CA LEU A 60 6.72 1.28 6.14
C LEU A 60 7.34 2.58 5.63
N ARG A 61 7.42 3.62 6.48
CA ARG A 61 8.10 4.87 6.11
C ARG A 61 9.51 4.59 5.64
N HIS A 62 10.21 3.76 6.39
CA HIS A 62 11.58 3.40 6.07
C HIS A 62 11.67 2.62 4.76
N TYR A 63 10.77 1.66 4.54
CA TYR A 63 10.74 0.90 3.29
C TYR A 63 10.49 1.80 2.09
N LEU A 64 9.49 2.68 2.18
CA LEU A 64 9.18 3.60 1.09
C LEU A 64 10.35 4.52 0.78
N ASP A 65 10.99 5.06 1.80
CA ASP A 65 12.09 6.01 1.62
C ASP A 65 13.35 5.35 1.06
N CYS A 66 13.64 4.12 1.46
CA CYS A 66 14.89 3.45 1.06
C CYS A 66 14.75 2.68 -0.25
N ASP A 67 13.58 2.09 -0.51
CA ASP A 67 13.45 1.13 -1.60
C ASP A 67 12.64 1.64 -2.78
N LEU A 68 11.73 2.58 -2.58
CA LEU A 68 10.84 3.06 -3.65
C LEU A 68 11.04 4.53 -4.01
N ASP A 69 11.33 5.38 -3.03
CA ASP A 69 11.44 6.81 -3.27
C ASP A 69 12.61 7.15 -4.18
N HIS A 70 12.35 8.00 -5.17
CA HIS A 70 13.33 8.41 -6.18
C HIS A 70 13.89 7.24 -7.00
N ARG A 71 13.09 6.20 -7.19
CA ARG A 71 13.47 5.02 -7.99
C ARG A 71 12.61 4.93 -9.25
N ASP A 72 13.09 4.15 -10.19
CA ASP A 72 12.28 3.62 -11.29
C ASP A 72 11.62 2.33 -10.79
N LEU A 73 10.31 2.36 -10.60
CA LEU A 73 9.58 1.23 -10.02
C LEU A 73 9.64 -0.01 -10.89
N ASN A 74 9.81 0.14 -12.22
CA ASN A 74 9.97 -1.01 -13.10
C ASN A 74 11.27 -1.76 -12.85
N GLU A 75 12.29 -1.09 -12.31
CA GLU A 75 13.56 -1.72 -11.98
C GLU A 75 13.54 -2.42 -10.63
N VAL A 76 12.82 -1.85 -9.65
CA VAL A 76 12.90 -2.33 -8.26
C VAL A 76 11.74 -3.25 -7.87
N LEU A 77 10.66 -3.29 -8.63
CA LEU A 77 9.51 -4.15 -8.36
C LEU A 77 9.43 -5.26 -9.42
N PRO A 78 9.15 -6.51 -9.01
CA PRO A 78 9.11 -7.64 -9.93
C PRO A 78 7.77 -7.82 -10.64
N PHE A 79 6.97 -6.77 -10.74
CA PHE A 79 5.64 -6.78 -11.36
C PHE A 79 5.38 -5.43 -12.02
N GLN A 80 4.33 -5.38 -12.85
CA GLN A 80 3.93 -4.11 -13.46
C GLN A 80 3.49 -3.12 -12.37
N PRO A 81 4.12 -1.94 -12.26
CA PRO A 81 3.87 -1.02 -11.16
C PRO A 81 2.69 -0.09 -11.43
N SER A 82 1.52 -0.66 -11.67
CA SER A 82 0.26 0.07 -11.62
C SER A 82 -0.10 0.42 -10.17
N CYS A 83 -0.95 1.40 -9.95
CA CYS A 83 -1.40 1.72 -8.59
C CYS A 83 -2.05 0.51 -7.91
N GLU A 84 -2.81 -0.28 -8.65
CA GLU A 84 -3.45 -1.49 -8.13
C GLU A 84 -2.43 -2.50 -7.63
N ASN A 85 -1.41 -2.77 -8.43
CA ASN A 85 -0.37 -3.72 -8.06
C ASN A 85 0.52 -3.20 -6.93
N ILE A 86 0.80 -1.91 -6.92
CA ILE A 86 1.55 -1.28 -5.82
C ILE A 86 0.75 -1.40 -4.52
N ALA A 87 -0.55 -1.13 -4.56
CA ALA A 87 -1.40 -1.22 -3.37
C ALA A 87 -1.40 -2.66 -2.82
N ARG A 88 -1.55 -3.65 -3.68
CA ARG A 88 -1.50 -5.06 -3.27
C ARG A 88 -0.14 -5.43 -2.69
N HIS A 89 0.94 -4.99 -3.32
CA HIS A 89 2.30 -5.23 -2.83
C HIS A 89 2.50 -4.64 -1.43
N LEU A 90 2.10 -3.40 -1.23
CA LEU A 90 2.28 -2.73 0.06
C LEU A 90 1.39 -3.35 1.14
N PHE A 91 0.20 -3.82 0.79
CA PHE A 91 -0.64 -4.57 1.72
C PHE A 91 0.08 -5.82 2.23
N GLY A 92 0.61 -6.62 1.32
CA GLY A 92 1.37 -7.83 1.69
C GLY A 92 2.63 -7.51 2.48
N TRP A 93 3.33 -6.44 2.09
CA TRP A 93 4.51 -5.99 2.82
C TRP A 93 4.16 -5.63 4.28
N CYS A 94 3.08 -4.89 4.47
CA CYS A 94 2.62 -4.51 5.81
C CYS A 94 2.23 -5.74 6.63
N GLN A 95 1.55 -6.71 6.04
CA GLN A 95 1.19 -7.95 6.75
C GLN A 95 2.43 -8.68 7.28
N GLY A 96 3.52 -8.67 6.51
CA GLY A 96 4.73 -9.42 6.87
C GLY A 96 5.73 -8.66 7.72
N ASN A 97 5.64 -7.34 7.80
CA ASN A 97 6.71 -6.52 8.37
C ASN A 97 6.27 -5.58 9.47
N LEU A 98 4.99 -5.37 9.68
CA LEU A 98 4.53 -4.54 10.79
C LEU A 98 4.40 -5.36 12.07
N PRO A 99 4.57 -4.73 13.25
CA PRO A 99 4.39 -5.43 14.52
C PRO A 99 3.01 -6.09 14.59
N SER A 100 2.94 -7.26 15.20
CA SER A 100 1.67 -7.96 15.43
C SER A 100 0.79 -7.19 16.42
N GLY A 101 -0.53 -7.32 16.28
CA GLY A 101 -1.52 -6.71 17.16
C GLY A 101 -2.47 -5.76 16.45
N ALA A 102 -2.05 -5.14 15.35
CA ALA A 102 -2.93 -4.36 14.50
C ALA A 102 -3.16 -5.10 13.19
N LEU A 103 -4.40 -5.12 12.72
CA LEU A 103 -4.76 -5.78 11.48
C LEU A 103 -4.78 -4.76 10.35
N VAL A 104 -3.92 -4.97 9.36
CA VAL A 104 -3.97 -4.19 8.12
C VAL A 104 -5.22 -4.59 7.36
N THR A 105 -6.08 -3.64 7.06
CA THR A 105 -7.34 -3.90 6.36
C THR A 105 -7.39 -3.34 4.95
N ALA A 106 -6.64 -2.29 4.67
CA ALA A 106 -6.60 -1.70 3.34
C ALA A 106 -5.32 -0.91 3.13
N VAL A 107 -4.88 -0.85 1.88
CA VAL A 107 -3.85 0.08 1.43
C VAL A 107 -4.37 0.76 0.17
N ARG A 108 -4.37 2.08 0.19
CA ARG A 108 -4.75 2.91 -0.94
C ARG A 108 -3.52 3.59 -1.51
N VAL A 109 -3.38 3.56 -2.83
CA VAL A 109 -2.30 4.23 -3.53
C VAL A 109 -2.90 5.17 -4.58
N SER A 110 -2.46 6.41 -4.59
CA SER A 110 -2.83 7.38 -5.62
C SER A 110 -1.59 7.96 -6.27
N GLU A 111 -1.67 8.17 -7.57
CA GLU A 111 -0.62 8.82 -8.36
C GLU A 111 -0.99 10.26 -8.73
N SER A 112 -2.22 10.66 -8.42
CA SER A 112 -2.71 12.03 -8.61
C SER A 112 -3.82 12.30 -7.59
N PRO A 113 -4.17 13.58 -7.35
CA PRO A 113 -5.29 13.90 -6.45
C PRO A 113 -6.66 13.39 -6.94
N GLN A 114 -6.80 13.06 -8.24
CA GLN A 114 -8.08 12.71 -8.82
C GLN A 114 -8.34 11.21 -8.91
N SER A 115 -7.32 10.37 -8.69
CA SER A 115 -7.48 8.93 -8.90
C SER A 115 -6.68 8.13 -7.88
N TRP A 116 -7.21 6.98 -7.55
CA TRP A 116 -6.58 6.09 -6.57
C TRP A 116 -7.00 4.65 -6.84
N ALA A 117 -6.21 3.73 -6.33
CA ALA A 117 -6.55 2.32 -6.27
C ALA A 117 -6.41 1.84 -4.83
N GLU A 118 -7.24 0.90 -4.44
CA GLU A 118 -7.21 0.36 -3.09
C GLU A 118 -7.23 -1.15 -3.14
N TYR A 119 -6.33 -1.75 -2.38
CA TYR A 119 -6.37 -3.18 -2.11
C TYR A 119 -6.76 -3.38 -0.66
N HIS A 120 -7.73 -4.22 -0.41
CA HIS A 120 -8.18 -4.51 0.95
C HIS A 120 -8.38 -6.00 1.13
N ALA A 121 -8.35 -6.41 2.40
CA ALA A 121 -8.71 -7.76 2.77
C ALA A 121 -10.13 -8.03 2.30
N GLY A 122 -10.34 -9.19 1.68
CA GLY A 122 -11.67 -9.62 1.31
C GLY A 122 -12.56 -9.79 2.54
N PRO A 123 -13.86 -9.99 2.32
CA PRO A 123 -14.76 -10.22 3.45
C PRO A 123 -14.27 -11.41 4.25
N ASN A 124 -14.30 -11.26 5.59
CA ASN A 124 -13.98 -12.36 6.47
C ASN A 124 -15.14 -13.36 6.43
N THR A 125 -14.91 -14.52 5.83
CA THR A 125 -15.92 -15.56 5.70
C THR A 125 -15.89 -16.53 6.88
N GLY A 126 -15.05 -16.30 7.89
CA GLY A 126 -14.86 -17.20 8.99
C GLY A 126 -13.97 -18.41 8.66
N ALA A 127 -13.65 -18.61 7.41
CA ALA A 127 -12.66 -19.61 7.00
C ALA A 127 -11.26 -19.01 7.06
N SER A 128 -10.26 -19.87 7.10
CA SER A 128 -8.90 -19.42 6.93
C SER A 128 -8.80 -18.69 5.59
N ARG A 129 -8.30 -17.49 5.62
CA ARG A 129 -8.16 -16.70 4.41
C ARG A 129 -7.10 -17.33 3.53
N PRO A 130 -7.35 -17.45 2.23
CA PRO A 130 -6.29 -17.85 1.32
C PRO A 130 -5.16 -16.82 1.42
N ALA A 131 -3.94 -17.29 1.30
CA ALA A 131 -2.79 -16.41 1.23
C ALA A 131 -3.03 -15.41 0.10
N VAL A 132 -2.95 -14.13 0.42
CA VAL A 132 -3.01 -13.09 -0.61
C VAL A 132 -1.65 -13.07 -1.27
N THR A 133 -1.58 -13.62 -2.46
CA THR A 133 -0.37 -13.53 -3.25
C THR A 133 -0.34 -12.20 -3.96
N PRO A 134 0.74 -11.44 -3.80
CA PRO A 134 0.93 -10.21 -4.56
C PRO A 134 1.02 -10.49 -6.05
#